data_4a1998ff5ea8e78f4a123b308cf4d7e0
#
_entry.id   4a1998ff5ea8e78f4a123b308cf4d7e0
#
_cell.length_a   1.000
_cell.length_b   1.000
_cell.length_c   1.000
_cell.angle_alpha   90.00
_cell.angle_beta   90.00
_cell.angle_gamma   90.00
#
_symmetry.space_group_name_H-M   'P 1'
#
loop_
_entity.id
_entity.type
_entity.pdbx_description
1 polymer ?
#
loop_
_entity_poly.entity_id
_entity_poly.type
_entity_poly.pdbx_seq_one_letter_code
_entity_poly.pdbx_strand_id
1 'polypeptide(L)'
;MKIDPLKLTKVIEQNYSHLMPDFFEMQTEYLASLNIIYHDLDASLVAMVLTSQLYKNTINDVNSKDKVSLKYFYQKENFRLPINSFKIKDLSTILNLPRETVRRKKEKIIKDNLIILDTKNKMYTLNTNLIEQKIIDIQIDNLSKFLSKFSVFFSRNKFFVKEVSKDQIKKDVEEKFANFVKNLLKLSI
;
A
#
# COMPACT_ATOMS: atom_id res chain seq x y z
N MET A 1 -24.46 0.82 4.03
CA MET A 1 -24.96 1.60 2.89
C MET A 1 -24.01 1.41 1.74
N LYS A 2 -24.51 1.08 0.53
CA LYS A 2 -23.64 0.92 -0.67
C LYS A 2 -23.60 2.26 -1.41
N ILE A 3 -22.40 2.72 -1.70
CA ILE A 3 -22.18 3.88 -2.56
C ILE A 3 -22.49 3.43 -3.99
N ASP A 4 -23.29 4.20 -4.72
CA ASP A 4 -23.49 3.99 -6.14
C ASP A 4 -22.23 4.43 -6.90
N PRO A 5 -21.51 3.50 -7.56
CA PRO A 5 -20.26 3.83 -8.26
C PRO A 5 -20.45 4.85 -9.39
N LEU A 6 -21.56 4.79 -10.12
CA LEU A 6 -21.83 5.72 -11.24
C LEU A 6 -22.05 7.15 -10.74
N LYS A 7 -22.77 7.28 -9.63
CA LYS A 7 -22.96 8.59 -9.00
C LYS A 7 -21.65 9.14 -8.46
N LEU A 8 -20.82 8.27 -7.86
CA LEU A 8 -19.49 8.64 -7.37
C LEU A 8 -18.59 9.13 -8.52
N THR A 9 -18.53 8.39 -9.63
CA THR A 9 -17.74 8.76 -10.80
C THR A 9 -18.14 10.13 -11.34
N LYS A 10 -19.43 10.40 -11.51
CA LYS A 10 -19.93 11.71 -11.98
C LYS A 10 -19.49 12.86 -11.08
N VAL A 11 -19.53 12.68 -9.77
CA VAL A 11 -19.09 13.74 -8.84
C VAL A 11 -17.59 13.94 -8.89
N ILE A 12 -16.80 12.89 -9.02
CA ILE A 12 -15.35 13.00 -9.20
C ILE A 12 -15.04 13.76 -10.51
N GLU A 13 -15.68 13.40 -11.62
CA GLU A 13 -15.51 14.06 -12.90
C GLU A 13 -15.86 15.56 -12.84
N GLN A 14 -16.98 15.91 -12.24
CA GLN A 14 -17.43 17.30 -12.10
C GLN A 14 -16.52 18.14 -11.19
N ASN A 15 -15.75 17.51 -10.31
CA ASN A 15 -14.89 18.17 -9.33
C ASN A 15 -13.42 17.76 -9.46
N TYR A 16 -13.03 17.28 -10.63
CA TYR A 16 -11.70 16.74 -10.89
C TYR A 16 -10.58 17.73 -10.52
N SER A 17 -10.73 19.00 -10.94
CA SER A 17 -9.75 20.06 -10.65
C SER A 17 -9.55 20.37 -9.16
N HIS A 18 -10.56 20.10 -8.33
CA HIS A 18 -10.47 20.28 -6.88
C HIS A 18 -9.89 19.08 -6.15
N LEU A 19 -10.14 17.87 -6.65
CA LEU A 19 -9.74 16.63 -5.98
C LEU A 19 -8.35 16.17 -6.38
N MET A 20 -7.97 16.36 -7.63
CA MET A 20 -6.72 15.83 -8.17
C MET A 20 -5.45 16.44 -7.58
N PRO A 21 -5.37 17.74 -7.27
CA PRO A 21 -4.19 18.29 -6.61
C PRO A 21 -3.85 17.55 -5.31
N ASP A 22 -4.82 17.34 -4.43
CA ASP A 22 -4.62 16.63 -3.17
C ASP A 22 -4.25 15.15 -3.38
N PHE A 23 -4.83 14.51 -4.40
CA PHE A 23 -4.51 13.13 -4.77
C PHE A 23 -3.07 13.01 -5.29
N PHE A 24 -2.65 13.90 -6.19
CA PHE A 24 -1.29 13.90 -6.71
C PHE A 24 -0.26 14.30 -5.66
N GLU A 25 -0.58 15.23 -4.75
CA GLU A 25 0.25 15.55 -3.59
C GLU A 25 0.50 14.28 -2.77
N MET A 26 -0.57 13.56 -2.38
CA MET A 26 -0.46 12.31 -1.63
C MET A 26 0.39 11.26 -2.37
N GLN A 27 0.18 11.06 -3.68
CA GLN A 27 0.97 10.11 -4.46
C GLN A 27 2.45 10.50 -4.55
N THR A 28 2.73 11.78 -4.73
CA THR A 28 4.11 12.30 -4.83
C THR A 28 4.85 12.10 -3.50
N GLU A 29 4.21 12.44 -2.38
CA GLU A 29 4.76 12.22 -1.04
C GLU A 29 5.00 10.73 -0.75
N TYR A 30 4.08 9.87 -1.19
CA TYR A 30 4.24 8.41 -1.08
C TYR A 30 5.45 7.90 -1.88
N LEU A 31 5.59 8.29 -3.15
CA LEU A 31 6.73 7.90 -3.98
C LEU A 31 8.05 8.47 -3.45
N ALA A 32 8.05 9.70 -2.94
CA ALA A 32 9.22 10.30 -2.31
C ALA A 32 9.66 9.51 -1.06
N SER A 33 8.71 9.08 -0.21
CA SER A 33 9.01 8.25 0.95
C SER A 33 9.61 6.89 0.56
N LEU A 34 9.14 6.28 -0.51
CA LEU A 34 9.73 5.04 -1.03
C LEU A 34 11.14 5.26 -1.59
N ASN A 35 11.38 6.40 -2.25
CA ASN A 35 12.70 6.71 -2.78
C ASN A 35 13.75 6.92 -1.67
N ILE A 36 13.35 7.36 -0.48
CA ILE A 36 14.22 7.42 0.70
C ILE A 36 14.73 6.01 1.08
N ILE A 37 13.87 4.98 0.93
CA ILE A 37 14.23 3.60 1.29
C ILE A 37 15.06 2.93 0.18
N TYR A 38 14.59 3.04 -1.05
CA TYR A 38 15.10 2.23 -2.16
C TYR A 38 16.13 2.97 -3.03
N HIS A 39 16.23 4.31 -2.93
CA HIS A 39 17.12 5.18 -3.71
C HIS A 39 17.05 4.96 -5.24
N ASP A 40 15.92 4.41 -5.72
CA ASP A 40 15.76 3.99 -7.10
C ASP A 40 14.27 3.74 -7.38
N LEU A 41 13.70 4.46 -8.34
CA LEU A 41 12.26 4.36 -8.64
C LEU A 41 11.86 2.95 -9.13
N ASP A 42 12.64 2.34 -10.03
CA ASP A 42 12.32 1.00 -10.53
C ASP A 42 12.42 -0.04 -9.39
N ALA A 43 13.42 0.10 -8.50
CA ALA A 43 13.52 -0.74 -7.31
C ALA A 43 12.32 -0.54 -6.38
N SER A 44 11.87 0.72 -6.20
CA SER A 44 10.67 1.03 -5.43
C SER A 44 9.44 0.34 -6.01
N LEU A 45 9.24 0.40 -7.34
CA LEU A 45 8.11 -0.25 -8.01
C LEU A 45 8.17 -1.78 -7.86
N VAL A 46 9.33 -2.39 -8.04
CA VAL A 46 9.52 -3.84 -7.80
C VAL A 46 9.19 -4.19 -6.35
N ALA A 47 9.68 -3.41 -5.38
CA ALA A 47 9.40 -3.61 -3.97
C ALA A 47 7.91 -3.44 -3.63
N MET A 48 7.23 -2.46 -4.23
CA MET A 48 5.78 -2.26 -4.04
C MET A 48 4.98 -3.50 -4.48
N VAL A 49 5.28 -4.06 -5.64
CA VAL A 49 4.59 -5.29 -6.10
C VAL A 49 4.88 -6.46 -5.17
N LEU A 50 6.13 -6.63 -4.74
CA LEU A 50 6.51 -7.67 -3.77
C LEU A 50 5.77 -7.49 -2.44
N THR A 51 5.76 -6.29 -1.91
CA THR A 51 5.08 -5.96 -0.65
C THR A 51 3.56 -6.13 -0.77
N SER A 52 2.95 -5.71 -1.89
CA SER A 52 1.52 -5.92 -2.15
C SER A 52 1.13 -7.40 -2.08
N GLN A 53 1.95 -8.28 -2.61
CA GLN A 53 1.70 -9.73 -2.54
C GLN A 53 1.93 -10.30 -1.14
N LEU A 54 2.94 -9.80 -0.42
CA LEU A 54 3.13 -10.14 0.99
C LEU A 54 1.87 -9.77 1.80
N TYR A 55 1.32 -8.57 1.59
CA TYR A 55 0.05 -8.17 2.21
C TYR A 55 -1.10 -9.09 1.81
N LYS A 56 -1.26 -9.42 0.52
CA LYS A 56 -2.32 -10.33 0.06
C LYS A 56 -2.24 -11.69 0.74
N ASN A 57 -1.03 -12.26 0.83
CA ASN A 57 -0.81 -13.54 1.48
C ASN A 57 -1.17 -13.47 2.97
N THR A 58 -0.61 -12.50 3.69
CA THR A 58 -0.85 -12.31 5.12
C THR A 58 -2.34 -12.09 5.43
N ILE A 59 -3.06 -11.33 4.58
CA ILE A 59 -4.49 -11.07 4.76
C ILE A 59 -5.33 -12.33 4.53
N ASN A 60 -4.92 -13.20 3.61
CA ASN A 60 -5.63 -14.45 3.36
C ASN A 60 -5.47 -15.44 4.52
N ASP A 61 -4.32 -15.38 5.22
CA ASP A 61 -4.05 -16.22 6.38
C ASP A 61 -4.77 -15.73 7.65
N VAL A 62 -5.19 -14.45 7.67
CA VAL A 62 -5.93 -13.87 8.80
C VAL A 62 -7.43 -14.05 8.59
N ASN A 63 -8.09 -14.72 9.52
CA ASN A 63 -9.54 -14.82 9.53
C ASN A 63 -10.20 -13.45 9.51
N SER A 64 -11.22 -13.28 8.68
CA SER A 64 -11.89 -12.00 8.39
C SER A 64 -12.54 -11.30 9.59
N LYS A 65 -12.53 -11.92 10.76
CA LYS A 65 -13.10 -11.40 12.01
C LYS A 65 -12.07 -10.70 12.91
N ASP A 66 -10.79 -10.91 12.68
CA ASP A 66 -9.76 -10.35 13.53
C ASP A 66 -9.43 -8.92 13.13
N LYS A 67 -9.47 -8.02 14.11
CA LYS A 67 -8.96 -6.66 13.97
C LYS A 67 -7.43 -6.72 13.96
N VAL A 68 -6.86 -6.88 12.78
CA VAL A 68 -5.41 -6.95 12.64
C VAL A 68 -4.86 -5.54 12.51
N SER A 69 -4.13 -5.14 13.53
CA SER A 69 -3.48 -3.83 13.60
C SER A 69 -2.25 -3.73 12.71
N LEU A 70 -1.84 -2.51 12.38
CA LEU A 70 -0.59 -2.23 11.69
C LEU A 70 0.60 -2.90 12.40
N LYS A 71 0.66 -2.82 13.73
CA LYS A 71 1.72 -3.44 14.52
C LYS A 71 1.83 -4.95 14.29
N TYR A 72 0.71 -5.66 14.14
CA TYR A 72 0.69 -7.09 13.81
C TYR A 72 1.34 -7.37 12.46
N PHE A 73 1.04 -6.54 11.45
CA PHE A 73 1.61 -6.71 10.11
C PHE A 73 3.13 -6.55 10.09
N TYR A 74 3.69 -5.71 10.96
CA TYR A 74 5.13 -5.49 11.04
C TYR A 74 5.88 -6.48 11.94
N GLN A 75 5.20 -7.49 12.50
CA GLN A 75 5.88 -8.62 13.14
C GLN A 75 6.48 -9.54 12.07
N LYS A 76 7.78 -9.76 12.15
CA LYS A 76 8.60 -10.46 11.13
C LYS A 76 8.02 -11.81 10.69
N GLU A 77 7.38 -12.53 11.62
CA GLU A 77 6.81 -13.86 11.36
C GLU A 77 5.60 -13.84 10.42
N ASN A 78 4.94 -12.71 10.31
CA ASN A 78 3.68 -12.58 9.54
C ASN A 78 3.91 -12.23 8.07
N PHE A 79 5.08 -11.67 7.72
CA PHE A 79 5.41 -11.29 6.36
C PHE A 79 6.24 -12.36 5.66
N ARG A 80 5.61 -13.44 5.21
CA ARG A 80 6.26 -14.52 4.50
C ARG A 80 5.60 -14.78 3.16
N LEU A 81 6.41 -14.99 2.12
CA LEU A 81 5.94 -15.29 0.79
C LEU A 81 6.81 -16.39 0.15
N PRO A 82 6.23 -17.47 -0.40
CA PRO A 82 6.98 -18.48 -1.10
C PRO A 82 7.82 -17.91 -2.25
N ILE A 83 9.04 -18.39 -2.45
CA ILE A 83 9.96 -17.93 -3.51
C ILE A 83 9.30 -18.02 -4.89
N ASN A 84 8.48 -19.05 -5.12
CA ASN A 84 7.81 -19.28 -6.39
C ASN A 84 6.65 -18.32 -6.68
N SER A 85 6.23 -17.52 -5.70
CA SER A 85 5.14 -16.54 -5.86
C SER A 85 5.50 -15.39 -6.80
N PHE A 86 6.81 -15.22 -7.11
CA PHE A 86 7.27 -14.15 -8.00
C PHE A 86 8.19 -14.64 -9.10
N LYS A 87 7.60 -14.90 -10.24
CA LYS A 87 8.37 -15.08 -11.47
C LYS A 87 8.75 -13.72 -12.04
N ILE A 88 10.00 -13.59 -12.49
CA ILE A 88 10.49 -12.36 -13.16
C ILE A 88 9.60 -11.96 -14.34
N LYS A 89 9.04 -12.95 -15.06
CA LYS A 89 8.11 -12.72 -16.16
C LYS A 89 6.86 -11.95 -15.69
N ASP A 90 6.29 -12.35 -14.58
CA ASP A 90 5.03 -11.74 -14.07
C ASP A 90 5.27 -10.31 -13.61
N LEU A 91 6.37 -10.08 -12.86
CA LEU A 91 6.80 -8.75 -12.46
C LEU A 91 7.07 -7.85 -13.67
N SER A 92 7.76 -8.37 -14.70
CA SER A 92 8.05 -7.65 -15.95
C SER A 92 6.75 -7.21 -16.66
N THR A 93 5.76 -8.08 -16.68
CA THR A 93 4.45 -7.78 -17.28
C THR A 93 3.68 -6.73 -16.48
N ILE A 94 3.62 -6.89 -15.15
CA ILE A 94 2.90 -5.95 -14.25
C ILE A 94 3.50 -4.54 -14.33
N LEU A 95 4.84 -4.46 -14.31
CA LEU A 95 5.55 -3.19 -14.25
C LEU A 95 5.87 -2.58 -15.62
N ASN A 96 5.60 -3.32 -16.70
CA ASN A 96 6.00 -2.96 -18.06
C ASN A 96 7.51 -2.61 -18.15
N LEU A 97 8.34 -3.38 -17.45
CA LEU A 97 9.81 -3.24 -17.44
C LEU A 97 10.47 -4.45 -18.08
N PRO A 98 11.63 -4.28 -18.74
CA PRO A 98 12.41 -5.42 -19.26
C PRO A 98 12.75 -6.44 -18.16
N ARG A 99 12.68 -7.73 -18.48
CA ARG A 99 12.95 -8.82 -17.51
C ARG A 99 14.31 -8.68 -16.82
N GLU A 100 15.31 -8.26 -17.56
CA GLU A 100 16.66 -8.07 -17.03
C GLU A 100 16.71 -6.91 -16.02
N THR A 101 15.99 -5.81 -16.29
CA THR A 101 15.84 -4.70 -15.33
C THR A 101 15.17 -5.18 -14.05
N VAL A 102 14.05 -5.90 -14.16
CA VAL A 102 13.34 -6.46 -12.99
C VAL A 102 14.23 -7.41 -12.20
N ARG A 103 14.98 -8.30 -12.89
CA ARG A 103 15.93 -9.23 -12.23
C ARG A 103 16.96 -8.46 -11.42
N ARG A 104 17.63 -7.51 -12.04
CA ARG A 104 18.68 -6.69 -11.39
C ARG A 104 18.14 -5.89 -10.21
N LYS A 105 16.95 -5.28 -10.34
CA LYS A 105 16.34 -4.51 -9.24
C LYS A 105 15.91 -5.42 -8.08
N LYS A 106 15.33 -6.58 -8.36
CA LYS A 106 15.01 -7.60 -7.36
C LYS A 106 16.25 -8.09 -6.61
N GLU A 107 17.34 -8.38 -7.32
CA GLU A 107 18.61 -8.77 -6.72
C GLU A 107 19.20 -7.65 -5.82
N LYS A 108 19.11 -6.40 -6.26
CA LYS A 108 19.51 -5.24 -5.47
C LYS A 108 18.73 -5.17 -4.16
N ILE A 109 17.40 -5.26 -4.20
CA ILE A 109 16.53 -5.21 -3.02
C ILE A 109 16.89 -6.30 -2.01
N ILE A 110 17.23 -7.50 -2.50
CA ILE A 110 17.68 -8.62 -1.65
C ILE A 110 19.07 -8.35 -1.09
N LYS A 111 20.02 -7.87 -1.92
CA LYS A 111 21.37 -7.52 -1.50
C LYS A 111 21.40 -6.42 -0.43
N ASP A 112 20.53 -5.45 -0.55
CA ASP A 112 20.36 -4.33 0.39
C ASP A 112 19.57 -4.76 1.65
N ASN A 113 19.25 -6.07 1.78
CA ASN A 113 18.49 -6.66 2.88
C ASN A 113 17.10 -6.05 3.12
N LEU A 114 16.54 -5.36 2.14
CA LEU A 114 15.18 -4.81 2.24
C LEU A 114 14.12 -5.93 2.21
N ILE A 115 14.43 -6.99 1.45
CA ILE A 115 13.71 -8.25 1.48
C ILE A 115 14.72 -9.36 1.76
N ILE A 116 14.46 -10.13 2.79
CA ILE A 116 15.30 -11.26 3.21
C ILE A 116 14.86 -12.49 2.44
N LEU A 117 15.82 -13.16 1.83
CA LEU A 117 15.64 -14.46 1.18
C LEU A 117 16.04 -15.56 2.16
N ASP A 118 15.06 -16.27 2.70
CA ASP A 118 15.28 -17.51 3.45
C ASP A 118 15.35 -18.69 2.46
N THR A 119 16.57 -19.08 2.11
CA THR A 119 16.81 -20.19 1.17
C THR A 119 16.44 -21.55 1.75
N LYS A 120 16.55 -21.71 3.07
CA LYS A 120 16.22 -22.97 3.78
C LYS A 120 14.73 -23.25 3.72
N ASN A 121 13.91 -22.24 4.01
CA ASN A 121 12.45 -22.35 4.00
C ASN A 121 11.82 -21.97 2.67
N LYS A 122 12.65 -21.54 1.69
CA LYS A 122 12.20 -21.07 0.36
C LYS A 122 11.17 -19.95 0.47
N MET A 123 11.43 -18.96 1.31
CA MET A 123 10.53 -17.86 1.60
C MET A 123 11.21 -16.50 1.42
N TYR A 124 10.45 -15.51 0.99
CA TYR A 124 10.79 -14.10 1.13
C TYR A 124 10.16 -13.56 2.41
N THR A 125 10.88 -12.67 3.09
CA THR A 125 10.38 -11.96 4.27
C THR A 125 10.75 -10.49 4.14
N LEU A 126 9.83 -9.59 4.45
CA LEU A 126 10.13 -8.17 4.52
C LEU A 126 11.05 -7.89 5.72
N ASN A 127 12.11 -7.12 5.52
CA ASN A 127 12.97 -6.70 6.63
C ASN A 127 12.36 -5.48 7.33
N THR A 128 11.47 -5.73 8.27
CA THR A 128 10.77 -4.68 9.00
C THR A 128 11.68 -3.82 9.87
N ASN A 129 12.90 -4.26 10.16
CA ASN A 129 13.88 -3.50 10.93
C ASN A 129 14.53 -2.37 10.12
N LEU A 130 14.58 -2.50 8.78
CA LEU A 130 15.14 -1.49 7.88
C LEU A 130 14.08 -0.48 7.40
N ILE A 131 12.81 -0.85 7.51
CA ILE A 131 11.74 0.09 7.24
C ILE A 131 11.55 0.92 8.49
N GLU A 132 12.11 2.11 8.47
CA GLU A 132 11.97 3.03 9.59
C GLU A 132 10.47 3.26 9.88
N GLN A 133 10.07 3.07 11.12
CA GLN A 133 8.70 3.33 11.58
C GLN A 133 8.24 4.73 11.14
N LYS A 134 9.16 5.71 11.15
CA LYS A 134 8.93 7.07 10.68
C LYS A 134 8.39 7.15 9.25
N ILE A 135 8.85 6.29 8.33
CA ILE A 135 8.39 6.30 6.92
C ILE A 135 6.96 5.79 6.84
N ILE A 136 6.65 4.76 7.62
CA ILE A 136 5.29 4.23 7.71
C ILE A 136 4.35 5.29 8.29
N ASP A 137 4.78 5.97 9.34
CA ASP A 137 4.03 7.04 9.97
C ASP A 137 3.78 8.20 8.99
N ILE A 138 4.77 8.57 8.17
CA ILE A 138 4.61 9.57 7.10
C ILE A 138 3.56 9.11 6.08
N GLN A 139 3.63 7.85 5.63
CA GLN A 139 2.69 7.33 4.63
C GLN A 139 1.25 7.29 5.16
N ILE A 140 1.06 6.86 6.40
CA ILE A 140 -0.26 6.84 7.04
C ILE A 140 -0.77 8.26 7.28
N ASP A 141 0.11 9.18 7.68
CA ASP A 141 -0.23 10.57 7.93
C ASP A 141 -0.72 11.26 6.64
N ASN A 142 0.00 11.08 5.54
CA ASN A 142 -0.35 11.64 4.23
C ASN A 142 -1.66 11.06 3.69
N LEU A 143 -1.83 9.74 3.79
CA LEU A 143 -3.07 9.08 3.43
C LEU A 143 -4.25 9.59 4.28
N SER A 144 -4.05 9.75 5.58
CA SER A 144 -5.09 10.22 6.50
C SER A 144 -5.47 11.68 6.21
N LYS A 145 -4.50 12.52 5.85
CA LYS A 145 -4.72 13.91 5.39
C LYS A 145 -5.58 13.93 4.13
N PHE A 146 -5.23 13.13 3.14
CA PHE A 146 -6.00 13.03 1.90
C PHE A 146 -7.43 12.54 2.15
N LEU A 147 -7.60 11.44 2.88
CA LEU A 147 -8.92 10.86 3.17
C LEU A 147 -9.80 11.79 3.99
N SER A 148 -9.22 12.59 4.91
CA SER A 148 -9.96 13.60 5.67
C SER A 148 -10.52 14.68 4.74
N LYS A 149 -9.69 15.26 3.87
CA LYS A 149 -10.15 16.24 2.86
C LYS A 149 -11.22 15.64 1.95
N PHE A 150 -11.04 14.40 1.54
CA PHE A 150 -11.99 13.66 0.71
C PHE A 150 -13.34 13.46 1.42
N SER A 151 -13.32 13.16 2.72
CA SER A 151 -14.54 13.01 3.52
C SER A 151 -15.34 14.32 3.62
N VAL A 152 -14.67 15.45 3.80
CA VAL A 152 -15.28 16.79 3.81
C VAL A 152 -15.93 17.11 2.47
N PHE A 153 -15.20 16.82 1.38
CA PHE A 153 -15.71 17.01 0.03
C PHE A 153 -17.01 16.21 -0.22
N PHE A 154 -17.02 14.93 0.15
CA PHE A 154 -18.21 14.09 -0.02
C PHE A 154 -19.37 14.46 0.89
N SER A 155 -19.09 14.90 2.11
CA SER A 155 -20.11 15.42 3.00
C SER A 155 -20.83 16.63 2.39
N ARG A 156 -20.07 17.61 1.88
CA ARG A 156 -20.59 18.82 1.23
C ARG A 156 -21.41 18.52 -0.03
N ASN A 157 -21.05 17.50 -0.78
CA ASN A 157 -21.78 17.06 -1.97
C ASN A 157 -22.93 16.07 -1.66
N LYS A 158 -23.36 15.99 -0.41
CA LYS A 158 -24.49 15.16 0.04
C LYS A 158 -24.29 13.65 -0.21
N PHE A 159 -23.06 13.21 -0.29
CA PHE A 159 -22.72 11.81 -0.18
C PHE A 159 -22.61 11.44 1.30
N PHE A 160 -23.69 11.41 2.03
CA PHE A 160 -23.90 10.86 3.40
C PHE A 160 -22.63 10.52 4.22
N VAL A 161 -21.46 10.85 3.75
CA VAL A 161 -20.18 10.61 4.44
C VAL A 161 -20.11 11.65 5.56
N LYS A 162 -20.03 11.18 6.79
CA LYS A 162 -19.72 12.05 7.92
C LYS A 162 -18.31 12.58 7.72
N GLU A 163 -18.12 13.87 7.95
CA GLU A 163 -16.77 14.43 8.02
C GLU A 163 -15.96 13.71 9.10
N VAL A 164 -14.79 13.25 8.73
CA VAL A 164 -13.90 12.49 9.61
C VAL A 164 -12.57 13.22 9.72
N SER A 165 -12.14 13.48 10.95
CA SER A 165 -10.87 14.14 11.19
C SER A 165 -9.68 13.25 10.77
N LYS A 166 -8.55 13.89 10.41
CA LYS A 166 -7.30 13.21 10.10
C LYS A 166 -6.90 12.24 11.20
N ASP A 167 -6.96 12.65 12.47
CA ASP A 167 -6.54 11.83 13.61
C ASP A 167 -7.43 10.59 13.80
N GLN A 168 -8.74 10.74 13.57
CA GLN A 168 -9.65 9.61 13.62
C GLN A 168 -9.38 8.62 12.50
N ILE A 169 -9.11 9.10 11.27
CA ILE A 169 -8.75 8.24 10.14
C ILE A 169 -7.42 7.52 10.41
N LYS A 170 -6.41 8.24 10.90
CA LYS A 170 -5.11 7.67 11.26
C LYS A 170 -5.29 6.51 12.26
N LYS A 171 -6.03 6.74 13.33
CA LYS A 171 -6.35 5.73 14.33
C LYS A 171 -7.08 4.52 13.73
N ASP A 172 -8.09 4.76 12.90
CA ASP A 172 -8.86 3.69 12.27
C ASP A 172 -8.00 2.86 11.30
N VAL A 173 -7.08 3.49 10.55
CA VAL A 173 -6.12 2.79 9.68
C VAL A 173 -5.16 1.93 10.50
N GLU A 174 -4.59 2.46 11.58
CA GLU A 174 -3.66 1.74 12.44
C GLU A 174 -4.32 0.55 13.16
N GLU A 175 -5.53 0.74 13.68
CA GLU A 175 -6.25 -0.31 14.43
C GLU A 175 -6.85 -1.40 13.52
N LYS A 176 -7.23 -1.04 12.28
CA LYS A 176 -7.96 -1.92 11.34
C LYS A 176 -7.20 -2.11 10.04
N PHE A 177 -5.89 -2.08 10.09
CA PHE A 177 -5.01 -2.04 8.92
C PHE A 177 -5.29 -3.17 7.92
N ALA A 178 -5.49 -4.39 8.38
CA ALA A 178 -5.83 -5.53 7.51
C ALA A 178 -7.11 -5.29 6.71
N ASN A 179 -8.16 -4.79 7.35
CA ASN A 179 -9.42 -4.50 6.68
C ASN A 179 -9.28 -3.37 5.68
N PHE A 180 -8.49 -2.35 6.02
CA PHE A 180 -8.18 -1.24 5.13
C PHE A 180 -7.45 -1.74 3.87
N VAL A 181 -6.36 -2.49 4.02
CA VAL A 181 -5.59 -3.06 2.90
C VAL A 181 -6.44 -4.03 2.08
N LYS A 182 -7.24 -4.90 2.72
CA LYS A 182 -8.15 -5.81 2.02
C LYS A 182 -9.15 -5.08 1.13
N ASN A 183 -9.67 -3.95 1.59
CA ASN A 183 -10.59 -3.15 0.80
C ASN A 183 -9.90 -2.42 -0.35
N LEU A 184 -8.69 -1.88 -0.13
CA LEU A 184 -7.88 -1.30 -1.21
C LEU A 184 -7.56 -2.33 -2.30
N LEU A 185 -7.15 -3.53 -1.90
CA LEU A 185 -6.82 -4.60 -2.86
C LEU A 185 -8.01 -5.10 -3.67
N LYS A 186 -9.24 -4.98 -3.15
CA LYS A 186 -10.47 -5.28 -3.91
C LYS A 186 -10.81 -4.23 -4.96
N LEU A 187 -10.32 -3.00 -4.80
CA LEU A 187 -10.56 -1.90 -5.75
C LEU A 187 -9.55 -1.93 -6.91
N SER A 188 -8.49 -2.74 -6.82
CA SER A 188 -7.42 -2.85 -7.82
C SER A 188 -7.59 -4.05 -8.78
N ILE A 189 -8.76 -4.68 -8.81
CA ILE A 189 -9.19 -5.73 -9.74
C ILE A 189 -10.34 -5.20 -10.58
#